data_b719102d2562a77cd1d003575c2026cb
#
_entry.id   b719102d2562a77cd1d003575c2026cb
#
_cell.length_a   1.000
_cell.length_b   1.000
_cell.length_c   1.000
_cell.angle_alpha   90.00
_cell.angle_beta   90.00
_cell.angle_gamma   90.00
#
_symmetry.space_group_name_H-M   'P 1'
#
loop_
_entity.id
_entity.type
_entity.pdbx_description
1 polymer ?
#
loop_
_entity_poly.entity_id
_entity_poly.type
_entity_poly.pdbx_seq_one_letter_code
_entity_poly.pdbx_strand_id
1 'polypeptide(L)'
;MNSSLPEPVMASPRRAKPPQVACAFAPASVGNVGVGFDLLGHSVAGAGDRAEVRRIDEPVVRIAAIRGCVTDLPTDPRANTAGTALLSLRKALGLQHGFELVLHKGIALGSGMGGSAASCVAALVAANALLAQPLPREALYGFALDGEAVASGSRHGDNLGSMLLGGLVLATHERLLRIDVPAAWHCALVHPHVVLETRKARAALAGHYELGEFVAQSSNLALVLAGCYRGDAALVREGLKDVLVEPRRAPLIPNFARVKQAALDHRALGASISGAGPSVFGWYDSRSDAEAASVAMQAAFAEAGLDSDAWASPINGPAAALIDSIEAAA
;
A
#
# COMPACT_ATOMS: atom_id res chain seq x y z
N MET A 1 51.21 11.24 46.24
CA MET A 1 50.48 12.34 45.51
C MET A 1 50.19 11.85 44.11
N ASN A 2 49.00 11.25 43.92
CA ASN A 2 48.54 10.77 42.62
C ASN A 2 47.63 11.82 42.01
N SER A 3 48.11 12.55 41.02
CA SER A 3 47.31 13.49 40.26
C SER A 3 46.72 12.73 39.05
N SER A 4 45.48 12.27 39.15
CA SER A 4 44.70 11.81 38.03
C SER A 4 44.27 12.99 37.19
N LEU A 5 44.72 13.03 35.93
CA LEU A 5 44.21 13.96 34.90
C LEU A 5 42.74 13.64 34.57
N PRO A 6 41.90 14.65 34.38
CA PRO A 6 40.52 14.41 33.97
C PRO A 6 40.49 13.89 32.54
N GLU A 7 39.66 12.82 32.28
CA GLU A 7 39.40 12.30 30.96
C GLU A 7 38.75 13.38 30.05
N PRO A 8 39.11 13.43 28.76
CA PRO A 8 38.52 14.37 27.85
C PRO A 8 37.02 14.02 27.62
N VAL A 9 36.14 14.95 27.94
CA VAL A 9 34.72 14.89 27.62
C VAL A 9 34.59 14.82 26.09
N MET A 10 34.29 13.66 25.57
CA MET A 10 33.97 13.45 24.15
C MET A 10 32.79 14.35 23.80
N ALA A 11 33.03 15.35 22.97
CA ALA A 11 31.98 16.21 22.43
C ALA A 11 30.99 15.34 21.62
N SER A 12 29.71 15.37 22.00
CA SER A 12 28.64 14.70 21.21
C SER A 12 28.72 15.18 19.76
N PRO A 13 28.62 14.27 18.77
CA PRO A 13 28.66 14.65 17.37
C PRO A 13 27.57 15.69 17.10
N ARG A 14 27.94 16.87 16.56
CA ARG A 14 26.99 17.90 16.12
C ARG A 14 26.01 17.22 15.13
N ARG A 15 24.75 17.10 15.53
CA ARG A 15 23.70 16.59 14.62
C ARG A 15 23.66 17.51 13.39
N ALA A 16 23.76 16.93 12.22
CA ALA A 16 23.61 17.65 10.97
C ALA A 16 22.24 18.36 10.96
N LYS A 17 22.20 19.58 10.42
CA LYS A 17 20.93 20.31 10.26
C LYS A 17 20.02 19.50 9.33
N PRO A 18 18.74 19.28 9.67
CA PRO A 18 17.85 18.50 8.80
C PRO A 18 17.77 19.12 7.39
N PRO A 19 17.59 18.32 6.34
CA PRO A 19 17.44 18.82 4.98
C PRO A 19 16.21 19.73 4.89
N GLN A 20 16.18 20.61 3.87
CA GLN A 20 15.02 21.48 3.60
C GLN A 20 14.03 20.86 2.64
N VAL A 21 14.46 19.85 1.87
CA VAL A 21 13.67 19.12 0.89
C VAL A 21 13.99 17.64 1.03
N ALA A 22 12.98 16.80 0.90
CA ALA A 22 13.13 15.35 0.81
C ALA A 22 12.12 14.79 -0.19
N CYS A 23 12.56 13.76 -0.91
CA CYS A 23 11.72 13.02 -1.84
C CYS A 23 11.55 11.59 -1.36
N ALA A 24 10.36 11.01 -1.54
CA ALA A 24 10.11 9.61 -1.24
C ALA A 24 9.23 8.95 -2.29
N PHE A 25 9.43 7.66 -2.44
CA PHE A 25 8.60 6.75 -3.23
C PHE A 25 7.82 5.84 -2.29
N ALA A 26 6.54 5.63 -2.55
CA ALA A 26 5.74 4.59 -1.91
C ALA A 26 5.21 3.63 -2.98
N PRO A 27 5.42 2.32 -2.80
CA PRO A 27 5.00 1.31 -3.78
C PRO A 27 3.49 1.19 -3.83
N ALA A 28 2.97 0.58 -4.91
CA ALA A 28 1.61 0.05 -4.96
C ALA A 28 1.44 -1.13 -3.97
N SER A 29 0.22 -1.56 -3.77
CA SER A 29 -0.09 -2.69 -2.89
C SER A 29 -1.28 -3.49 -3.39
N VAL A 30 -1.33 -4.74 -2.95
CA VAL A 30 -2.54 -5.57 -2.94
C VAL A 30 -3.18 -5.42 -1.57
N GLY A 31 -4.33 -4.75 -1.51
CA GLY A 31 -5.14 -4.68 -0.30
C GLY A 31 -6.05 -5.88 -0.14
N ASN A 32 -6.51 -6.15 1.05
CA ASN A 32 -7.38 -7.26 1.47
C ASN A 32 -6.73 -8.65 1.37
N VAL A 33 -5.85 -8.90 0.40
CA VAL A 33 -5.30 -10.24 0.11
C VAL A 33 -6.42 -11.29 0.09
N GLY A 34 -7.53 -10.99 -0.61
CA GLY A 34 -8.74 -11.81 -0.64
C GLY A 34 -9.40 -11.92 0.74
N VAL A 35 -8.92 -12.81 1.57
CA VAL A 35 -9.55 -13.23 2.83
C VAL A 35 -9.37 -12.27 4.01
N GLY A 36 -8.42 -11.33 3.94
CA GLY A 36 -8.09 -10.38 5.01
C GLY A 36 -8.69 -8.99 4.78
N PHE A 37 -9.97 -8.90 4.49
CA PHE A 37 -10.69 -7.65 4.21
C PHE A 37 -10.41 -6.56 5.24
N ASP A 38 -9.91 -5.39 4.77
CA ASP A 38 -9.51 -4.22 5.56
C ASP A 38 -8.39 -4.50 6.59
N LEU A 39 -7.74 -5.68 6.55
CA LEU A 39 -6.72 -6.12 7.51
C LEU A 39 -5.39 -6.48 6.87
N LEU A 40 -5.38 -7.23 5.76
CA LEU A 40 -4.16 -7.71 5.12
C LEU A 40 -3.82 -6.93 3.87
N GLY A 41 -2.55 -6.59 3.72
CA GLY A 41 -2.01 -6.05 2.48
C GLY A 41 -0.56 -6.43 2.28
N HIS A 42 -0.13 -6.48 1.02
CA HIS A 42 1.30 -6.57 0.71
C HIS A 42 1.70 -5.55 -0.34
N SER A 43 2.93 -5.07 -0.26
CA SER A 43 3.48 -4.13 -1.23
C SER A 43 3.84 -4.82 -2.55
N VAL A 44 3.81 -4.05 -3.64
CA VAL A 44 4.11 -4.50 -5.01
C VAL A 44 5.23 -3.64 -5.59
N ALA A 45 6.29 -4.28 -6.07
CA ALA A 45 7.40 -3.60 -6.73
C ALA A 45 7.02 -3.09 -8.14
N GLY A 46 7.63 -1.99 -8.58
CA GLY A 46 7.52 -1.45 -9.93
C GLY A 46 6.57 -0.26 -10.05
N ALA A 47 5.35 -0.35 -9.55
CA ALA A 47 4.39 0.76 -9.53
C ALA A 47 4.39 1.50 -8.20
N GLY A 48 4.12 2.81 -8.21
CA GLY A 48 4.03 3.60 -6.97
C GLY A 48 3.89 5.09 -7.22
N ASP A 49 3.64 5.84 -6.16
CA ASP A 49 3.59 7.29 -6.16
C ASP A 49 4.89 7.88 -5.58
N ARG A 50 5.20 9.12 -5.97
CA ARG A 50 6.31 9.88 -5.40
C ARG A 50 5.80 11.17 -4.78
N ALA A 51 6.50 11.61 -3.74
CA ALA A 51 6.24 12.90 -3.10
C ALA A 51 7.56 13.65 -2.87
N GLU A 52 7.60 14.91 -3.23
CA GLU A 52 8.59 15.86 -2.75
C GLU A 52 7.95 16.74 -1.69
N VAL A 53 8.57 16.79 -0.52
CA VAL A 53 8.15 17.67 0.57
C VAL A 53 9.25 18.67 0.87
N ARG A 54 8.90 19.94 0.88
CA ARG A 54 9.76 21.06 1.25
C ARG A 54 9.30 21.66 2.57
N ARG A 55 10.21 21.90 3.48
CA ARG A 55 9.93 22.69 4.68
C ARG A 55 9.76 24.15 4.31
N ILE A 56 8.70 24.80 4.82
CA ILE A 56 8.41 26.23 4.66
C ILE A 56 8.24 26.88 6.03
N ASP A 57 8.55 28.19 6.14
CA ASP A 57 8.49 28.88 7.43
C ASP A 57 7.04 29.14 7.89
N GLU A 58 6.11 29.31 6.95
CA GLU A 58 4.71 29.45 7.29
C GLU A 58 4.14 28.16 7.87
N PRO A 59 3.38 28.22 8.97
CA PRO A 59 2.87 27.04 9.67
C PRO A 59 1.64 26.44 8.97
N VAL A 60 1.73 26.17 7.68
CA VAL A 60 0.65 25.62 6.83
C VAL A 60 1.13 24.38 6.07
N VAL A 61 0.18 23.63 5.52
CA VAL A 61 0.44 22.61 4.49
C VAL A 61 -0.12 23.13 3.18
N ARG A 62 0.68 23.09 2.12
CA ARG A 62 0.31 23.54 0.77
C ARG A 62 0.63 22.45 -0.23
N ILE A 63 -0.28 22.15 -1.13
CA ILE A 63 -0.03 21.27 -2.29
C ILE A 63 0.26 22.19 -3.48
N ALA A 64 1.53 22.22 -3.89
CA ALA A 64 2.01 23.10 -4.96
C ALA A 64 1.69 22.51 -6.35
N ALA A 65 1.77 21.20 -6.52
CA ALA A 65 1.45 20.54 -7.78
C ALA A 65 1.10 19.06 -7.59
N ILE A 66 0.29 18.54 -8.51
CA ILE A 66 -0.01 17.13 -8.69
C ILE A 66 0.30 16.79 -10.14
N ARG A 67 1.15 15.79 -10.38
CA ARG A 67 1.68 15.39 -11.69
C ARG A 67 1.49 13.89 -11.90
N GLY A 68 1.81 13.40 -13.10
CA GLY A 68 1.80 11.96 -13.45
C GLY A 68 0.50 11.50 -14.09
N CYS A 69 0.11 10.25 -13.89
CA CYS A 69 -1.05 9.64 -14.55
C CYS A 69 -2.41 10.14 -14.03
N VAL A 70 -2.44 10.85 -12.89
CA VAL A 70 -3.65 11.49 -12.33
C VAL A 70 -3.28 12.88 -11.84
N THR A 71 -3.92 13.90 -12.41
CA THR A 71 -3.66 15.32 -12.08
C THR A 71 -4.87 16.06 -11.52
N ASP A 72 -6.08 15.55 -11.78
CA ASP A 72 -7.34 16.14 -11.31
C ASP A 72 -7.70 15.58 -9.91
N LEU A 73 -6.93 16.03 -8.91
CA LEU A 73 -7.17 15.74 -7.49
C LEU A 73 -7.21 17.05 -6.70
N PRO A 74 -7.93 17.08 -5.56
CA PRO A 74 -7.99 18.27 -4.72
C PRO A 74 -6.60 18.77 -4.28
N THR A 75 -6.35 20.07 -4.46
CA THR A 75 -5.15 20.76 -3.94
C THR A 75 -5.39 21.38 -2.57
N ASP A 76 -6.64 21.44 -2.08
CA ASP A 76 -6.90 21.72 -0.66
C ASP A 76 -6.34 20.57 0.18
N PRO A 77 -5.38 20.82 1.08
CA PRO A 77 -4.77 19.76 1.90
C PRO A 77 -5.75 19.04 2.81
N ARG A 78 -6.92 19.63 3.11
CA ARG A 78 -7.98 18.98 3.92
C ARG A 78 -8.85 18.03 3.11
N ALA A 79 -8.84 18.17 1.80
CA ALA A 79 -9.58 17.31 0.86
C ALA A 79 -8.67 16.31 0.12
N ASN A 80 -7.37 16.29 0.47
CA ASN A 80 -6.36 15.44 -0.14
C ASN A 80 -5.73 14.53 0.93
N THR A 81 -5.57 13.24 0.63
CA THR A 81 -5.07 12.24 1.59
C THR A 81 -3.66 12.57 2.11
N ALA A 82 -2.74 12.91 1.21
CA ALA A 82 -1.37 13.28 1.58
C ALA A 82 -1.35 14.61 2.36
N GLY A 83 -2.16 15.58 1.94
CA GLY A 83 -2.30 16.86 2.64
C GLY A 83 -2.82 16.69 4.07
N THR A 84 -3.88 15.91 4.27
CA THR A 84 -4.45 15.62 5.58
C THR A 84 -3.47 14.88 6.49
N ALA A 85 -2.72 13.90 5.95
CA ALA A 85 -1.69 13.20 6.71
C ALA A 85 -0.59 14.15 7.22
N LEU A 86 -0.13 15.09 6.37
CA LEU A 86 0.85 16.11 6.77
C LEU A 86 0.28 17.10 7.79
N LEU A 87 -1.00 17.47 7.68
CA LEU A 87 -1.69 18.29 8.68
C LEU A 87 -1.76 17.58 10.03
N SER A 88 -2.08 16.28 10.04
CA SER A 88 -2.12 15.44 11.24
C SER A 88 -0.75 15.34 11.89
N LEU A 89 0.30 15.01 11.12
CA LEU A 89 1.70 14.95 11.58
C LEU A 89 2.12 16.29 12.21
N ARG A 90 1.88 17.39 11.48
CA ARG A 90 2.25 18.72 11.93
C ARG A 90 1.57 19.10 13.26
N LYS A 91 0.27 18.84 13.37
CA LYS A 91 -0.53 19.11 14.57
C LYS A 91 -0.05 18.28 15.77
N ALA A 92 0.15 16.99 15.58
CA ALA A 92 0.55 16.09 16.67
C ALA A 92 1.94 16.42 17.24
N LEU A 93 2.87 16.87 16.39
CA LEU A 93 4.23 17.24 16.80
C LEU A 93 4.38 18.72 17.19
N GLY A 94 3.32 19.53 17.11
CA GLY A 94 3.36 20.95 17.43
C GLY A 94 4.34 21.76 16.57
N LEU A 95 4.53 21.37 15.29
CA LEU A 95 5.54 21.98 14.42
C LEU A 95 5.20 23.45 14.12
N GLN A 96 6.17 24.34 14.35
CA GLN A 96 6.04 25.77 14.10
C GLN A 96 6.28 26.15 12.63
N HIS A 97 6.73 25.22 11.80
CA HIS A 97 6.92 25.35 10.35
C HIS A 97 5.86 24.54 9.59
N GLY A 98 5.74 24.77 8.31
CA GLY A 98 4.85 24.03 7.43
C GLY A 98 5.57 23.16 6.42
N PHE A 99 4.76 22.60 5.50
CA PHE A 99 5.21 21.77 4.41
C PHE A 99 4.58 22.21 3.09
N GLU A 100 5.41 22.28 2.05
CA GLU A 100 4.96 22.37 0.67
C GLU A 100 5.17 21.02 -0.01
N LEU A 101 4.13 20.50 -0.68
CA LEU A 101 4.07 19.16 -1.25
C LEU A 101 3.92 19.22 -2.77
N VAL A 102 4.74 18.46 -3.48
CA VAL A 102 4.51 18.07 -4.88
C VAL A 102 4.27 16.57 -4.92
N LEU A 103 3.17 16.15 -5.53
CA LEU A 103 2.85 14.74 -5.75
C LEU A 103 3.11 14.36 -7.21
N HIS A 104 3.66 13.17 -7.43
CA HIS A 104 3.74 12.54 -8.73
C HIS A 104 3.05 11.18 -8.68
N LYS A 105 1.88 11.09 -9.31
CA LYS A 105 1.03 9.91 -9.36
C LYS A 105 1.54 8.91 -10.39
N GLY A 106 1.90 7.72 -9.94
CA GLY A 106 2.24 6.59 -10.79
C GLY A 106 1.20 5.45 -10.70
N ILE A 107 0.19 5.60 -9.82
CA ILE A 107 -0.89 4.64 -9.65
C ILE A 107 -2.19 5.27 -10.16
N ALA A 108 -2.88 4.58 -11.07
CA ALA A 108 -4.12 5.02 -11.66
C ALA A 108 -5.24 5.15 -10.60
N LEU A 109 -6.14 6.11 -10.81
CA LEU A 109 -7.30 6.33 -9.94
C LEU A 109 -8.26 5.15 -10.01
N GLY A 110 -8.76 4.70 -8.84
CA GLY A 110 -9.74 3.62 -8.78
C GLY A 110 -9.21 2.28 -9.29
N SER A 111 -7.89 2.07 -9.26
CA SER A 111 -7.22 0.85 -9.73
C SER A 111 -7.30 -0.34 -8.76
N GLY A 112 -7.61 -0.12 -7.48
CA GLY A 112 -7.50 -1.16 -6.46
C GLY A 112 -6.06 -1.46 -6.00
N MET A 113 -5.10 -0.58 -6.33
CA MET A 113 -3.67 -0.71 -6.01
C MET A 113 -3.19 0.24 -4.90
N GLY A 114 -4.10 0.85 -4.18
CA GLY A 114 -3.78 1.72 -3.03
C GLY A 114 -3.21 3.09 -3.39
N GLY A 115 -3.62 3.71 -4.52
CA GLY A 115 -3.05 4.98 -4.98
C GLY A 115 -3.21 6.16 -4.00
N SER A 116 -4.29 6.24 -3.21
CA SER A 116 -4.47 7.24 -2.16
C SER A 116 -3.49 7.01 -1.00
N ALA A 117 -3.36 5.76 -0.58
CA ALA A 117 -2.43 5.34 0.46
C ALA A 117 -0.97 5.59 0.06
N ALA A 118 -0.60 5.32 -1.20
CA ALA A 118 0.75 5.55 -1.70
C ALA A 118 1.13 7.04 -1.64
N SER A 119 0.25 7.94 -2.10
CA SER A 119 0.48 9.39 -1.98
C SER A 119 0.66 9.83 -0.53
N CYS A 120 -0.19 9.31 0.37
CA CYS A 120 -0.15 9.60 1.79
C CYS A 120 1.17 9.14 2.42
N VAL A 121 1.56 7.89 2.18
CA VAL A 121 2.79 7.30 2.75
C VAL A 121 4.03 7.97 2.19
N ALA A 122 4.10 8.24 0.87
CA ALA A 122 5.23 8.95 0.26
C ALA A 122 5.42 10.33 0.91
N ALA A 123 4.34 11.10 1.05
CA ALA A 123 4.39 12.43 1.69
C ALA A 123 4.86 12.35 3.16
N LEU A 124 4.34 11.40 3.95
CA LEU A 124 4.76 11.21 5.33
C LEU A 124 6.22 10.79 5.46
N VAL A 125 6.70 9.89 4.61
CA VAL A 125 8.09 9.43 4.62
C VAL A 125 9.05 10.56 4.27
N ALA A 126 8.72 11.37 3.26
CA ALA A 126 9.50 12.56 2.91
C ALA A 126 9.48 13.60 4.05
N ALA A 127 8.31 13.93 4.60
CA ALA A 127 8.18 14.89 5.70
C ALA A 127 8.92 14.42 6.97
N ASN A 128 8.88 13.14 7.28
CA ASN A 128 9.59 12.55 8.42
C ASN A 128 11.12 12.76 8.33
N ALA A 129 11.68 12.69 7.12
CA ALA A 129 13.11 12.96 6.91
C ALA A 129 13.50 14.43 7.15
N LEU A 130 12.55 15.36 7.13
CA LEU A 130 12.75 16.79 7.42
C LEU A 130 12.68 17.11 8.91
N LEU A 131 12.26 16.16 9.75
CA LEU A 131 12.17 16.36 11.19
C LEU A 131 13.57 16.35 11.83
N ALA A 132 13.78 17.13 12.87
CA ALA A 132 15.02 17.12 13.66
C ALA A 132 15.29 15.73 14.29
N GLN A 133 14.23 15.00 14.58
CA GLN A 133 14.26 13.62 15.05
C GLN A 133 13.20 12.84 14.27
N PRO A 134 13.60 12.11 13.22
CA PRO A 134 12.67 11.26 12.48
C PRO A 134 12.00 10.20 13.37
N LEU A 135 10.73 9.99 13.16
CA LEU A 135 9.94 8.98 13.85
C LEU A 135 10.19 7.56 13.26
N PRO A 136 10.03 6.50 14.05
CA PRO A 136 9.94 5.14 13.52
C PRO A 136 8.80 5.02 12.48
N ARG A 137 8.93 4.09 11.53
CA ARG A 137 7.95 3.91 10.45
C ARG A 137 6.54 3.61 10.98
N GLU A 138 6.45 2.80 12.01
CA GLU A 138 5.19 2.42 12.66
C GLU A 138 4.47 3.63 13.27
N ALA A 139 5.22 4.62 13.77
CA ALA A 139 4.64 5.83 14.33
C ALA A 139 4.00 6.75 13.28
N LEU A 140 4.31 6.56 12.00
CA LEU A 140 3.64 7.29 10.90
C LEU A 140 2.24 6.75 10.61
N TYR A 141 1.92 5.55 11.07
CA TYR A 141 0.68 4.86 10.74
C TYR A 141 -0.57 5.62 11.16
N GLY A 142 -0.60 6.19 12.36
CA GLY A 142 -1.74 6.97 12.83
C GLY A 142 -2.06 8.18 11.93
N PHE A 143 -1.02 8.88 11.46
CA PHE A 143 -1.17 10.01 10.54
C PHE A 143 -1.61 9.57 9.15
N ALA A 144 -1.12 8.40 8.70
CA ALA A 144 -1.53 7.81 7.45
C ALA A 144 -3.02 7.41 7.45
N LEU A 145 -3.52 6.85 8.55
CA LEU A 145 -4.94 6.53 8.75
C LEU A 145 -5.82 7.78 8.70
N ASP A 146 -5.36 8.91 9.26
CA ASP A 146 -6.09 10.19 9.19
C ASP A 146 -6.20 10.68 7.74
N GLY A 147 -5.14 10.52 6.95
CA GLY A 147 -5.13 10.82 5.53
C GLY A 147 -6.08 9.92 4.74
N GLU A 148 -6.04 8.61 4.93
CA GLU A 148 -6.86 7.65 4.20
C GLU A 148 -8.36 7.84 4.44
N ALA A 149 -8.75 8.28 5.64
CA ALA A 149 -10.14 8.56 5.98
C ALA A 149 -10.81 9.61 5.09
N VAL A 150 -10.03 10.51 4.48
CA VAL A 150 -10.54 11.53 3.55
C VAL A 150 -11.04 10.91 2.24
N ALA A 151 -10.34 9.92 1.71
CA ALA A 151 -10.68 9.28 0.43
C ALA A 151 -11.77 8.21 0.57
N SER A 152 -11.68 7.38 1.61
CA SER A 152 -12.51 6.19 1.78
C SER A 152 -13.70 6.39 2.73
N GLY A 153 -13.69 7.47 3.52
CA GLY A 153 -14.67 7.71 4.59
C GLY A 153 -14.42 6.84 5.83
N SER A 154 -13.37 6.03 5.86
CA SER A 154 -13.01 5.13 6.97
C SER A 154 -11.50 4.92 7.06
N ARG A 155 -11.04 4.48 8.21
CA ARG A 155 -9.61 4.28 8.51
C ARG A 155 -9.21 2.84 8.19
N HIS A 156 -8.75 2.58 6.96
CA HIS A 156 -8.28 1.26 6.50
C HIS A 156 -6.77 1.23 6.44
N GLY A 157 -6.17 0.21 7.00
CA GLY A 157 -4.72 0.13 7.18
C GLY A 157 -3.99 -0.83 6.26
N ASP A 158 -4.69 -1.71 5.56
CA ASP A 158 -4.14 -2.80 4.76
C ASP A 158 -3.13 -2.32 3.71
N ASN A 159 -3.47 -1.29 2.93
CA ASN A 159 -2.55 -0.66 1.98
C ASN A 159 -1.44 0.13 2.70
N LEU A 160 -1.80 0.94 3.70
CA LEU A 160 -0.86 1.81 4.42
C LEU A 160 0.24 1.03 5.13
N GLY A 161 -0.14 -0.05 5.83
CA GLY A 161 0.79 -0.88 6.59
C GLY A 161 1.83 -1.53 5.69
N SER A 162 1.39 -2.14 4.59
CA SER A 162 2.28 -2.78 3.64
C SER A 162 3.22 -1.79 2.94
N MET A 163 2.77 -0.57 2.65
CA MET A 163 3.62 0.47 2.09
C MET A 163 4.63 1.02 3.10
N LEU A 164 4.26 1.15 4.38
CA LEU A 164 5.15 1.63 5.43
C LEU A 164 6.25 0.64 5.78
N LEU A 165 5.92 -0.66 5.92
CA LEU A 165 6.82 -1.69 6.42
C LEU A 165 7.40 -2.60 5.33
N GLY A 166 6.79 -2.62 4.16
CA GLY A 166 7.10 -3.58 3.09
C GLY A 166 6.57 -4.98 3.38
N GLY A 167 6.43 -5.78 2.34
CA GLY A 167 5.97 -7.16 2.44
C GLY A 167 4.51 -7.30 2.86
N LEU A 168 4.16 -8.49 3.36
CA LEU A 168 2.83 -8.79 3.89
C LEU A 168 2.68 -8.21 5.29
N VAL A 169 1.60 -7.46 5.51
CA VAL A 169 1.34 -6.79 6.80
C VAL A 169 -0.12 -7.03 7.22
N LEU A 170 -0.30 -7.44 8.46
CA LEU A 170 -1.56 -7.38 9.17
C LEU A 170 -1.68 -6.00 9.84
N ALA A 171 -2.66 -5.22 9.42
CA ALA A 171 -2.92 -3.87 9.88
C ALA A 171 -4.23 -3.84 10.67
N THR A 172 -4.15 -3.61 11.96
CA THR A 172 -5.32 -3.34 12.82
C THR A 172 -5.49 -1.83 13.00
N HIS A 173 -6.53 -1.38 13.71
CA HIS A 173 -6.69 0.05 14.01
C HIS A 173 -5.52 0.67 14.79
N GLU A 174 -4.78 -0.15 15.54
CA GLU A 174 -3.75 0.33 16.47
C GLU A 174 -2.35 -0.19 16.14
N ARG A 175 -2.24 -1.25 15.36
CA ARG A 175 -0.98 -1.99 15.22
C ARG A 175 -0.74 -2.48 13.81
N LEU A 176 0.52 -2.40 13.40
CA LEU A 176 1.05 -3.07 12.22
C LEU A 176 1.88 -4.27 12.65
N LEU A 177 1.63 -5.42 12.04
CA LEU A 177 2.41 -6.63 12.22
C LEU A 177 2.85 -7.16 10.85
N ARG A 178 4.15 -7.09 10.59
CA ARG A 178 4.73 -7.71 9.41
C ARG A 178 4.70 -9.23 9.54
N ILE A 179 4.26 -9.91 8.49
CA ILE A 179 4.18 -11.36 8.41
C ILE A 179 5.26 -11.83 7.46
N ASP A 180 6.16 -12.67 7.96
CA ASP A 180 7.19 -13.28 7.13
C ASP A 180 6.57 -14.33 6.21
N VAL A 181 6.97 -14.29 4.93
CA VAL A 181 6.59 -15.27 3.93
C VAL A 181 7.86 -15.80 3.25
N PRO A 182 7.86 -17.01 2.68
CA PRO A 182 9.01 -17.53 1.94
C PRO A 182 9.46 -16.56 0.84
N ALA A 183 10.76 -16.33 0.71
CA ALA A 183 11.34 -15.40 -0.26
C ALA A 183 11.03 -15.77 -1.72
N ALA A 184 10.75 -17.05 -1.99
CA ALA A 184 10.39 -17.54 -3.31
C ALA A 184 8.96 -17.13 -3.72
N TRP A 185 8.10 -16.75 -2.77
CA TRP A 185 6.70 -16.46 -3.09
C TRP A 185 6.53 -15.12 -3.78
N HIS A 186 5.77 -15.15 -4.86
CA HIS A 186 5.52 -14.00 -5.73
C HIS A 186 4.03 -13.77 -5.96
N CYS A 187 3.71 -12.56 -6.32
CA CYS A 187 2.38 -12.12 -6.73
C CYS A 187 2.42 -11.71 -8.20
N ALA A 188 1.46 -12.20 -8.99
CA ALA A 188 1.07 -11.56 -10.24
C ALA A 188 -0.07 -10.58 -9.92
N LEU A 189 0.05 -9.33 -10.34
CA LEU A 189 -0.99 -8.30 -10.22
C LEU A 189 -1.27 -7.74 -11.61
N VAL A 190 -2.54 -7.70 -12.02
CA VAL A 190 -2.94 -7.15 -13.32
C VAL A 190 -4.03 -6.11 -13.11
N HIS A 191 -3.82 -4.92 -13.67
CA HIS A 191 -4.72 -3.78 -13.63
C HIS A 191 -5.31 -3.51 -15.01
N PRO A 192 -6.61 -3.79 -15.26
CA PRO A 192 -7.27 -3.35 -16.49
C PRO A 192 -7.46 -1.83 -16.47
N HIS A 193 -7.35 -1.18 -17.64
CA HIS A 193 -7.49 0.29 -17.77
C HIS A 193 -8.95 0.75 -17.63
N VAL A 194 -9.57 0.37 -16.51
CA VAL A 194 -10.90 0.83 -16.11
C VAL A 194 -10.89 1.35 -14.69
N VAL A 195 -11.75 2.30 -14.39
CA VAL A 195 -11.88 2.91 -13.05
C VAL A 195 -13.04 2.25 -12.32
N LEU A 196 -12.77 1.72 -11.12
CA LEU A 196 -13.80 1.27 -10.19
C LEU A 196 -13.75 2.13 -8.92
N GLU A 197 -14.78 2.94 -8.70
CA GLU A 197 -14.87 3.77 -7.51
C GLU A 197 -14.95 2.91 -6.25
N THR A 198 -14.10 3.19 -5.26
CA THR A 198 -14.08 2.49 -3.97
C THR A 198 -15.44 2.55 -3.28
N ARG A 199 -16.16 3.69 -3.40
CA ARG A 199 -17.52 3.84 -2.86
C ARG A 199 -18.51 2.84 -3.48
N LYS A 200 -18.47 2.66 -4.81
CA LYS A 200 -19.32 1.70 -5.52
C LYS A 200 -19.00 0.25 -5.11
N ALA A 201 -17.70 -0.09 -5.04
CA ALA A 201 -17.25 -1.39 -4.58
C ALA A 201 -17.62 -1.67 -3.11
N ARG A 202 -17.65 -0.64 -2.25
CA ARG A 202 -18.09 -0.77 -0.85
C ARG A 202 -19.61 -0.89 -0.74
N ALA A 203 -20.37 -0.18 -1.54
CA ALA A 203 -21.83 -0.30 -1.60
C ALA A 203 -22.30 -1.70 -2.00
N ALA A 204 -21.53 -2.41 -2.85
CA ALA A 204 -21.82 -3.79 -3.23
C ALA A 204 -21.73 -4.78 -2.06
N LEU A 205 -21.11 -4.40 -0.95
CA LEU A 205 -21.01 -5.24 0.27
C LEU A 205 -22.18 -5.07 1.22
N ALA A 206 -23.15 -4.22 0.91
CA ALA A 206 -24.36 -4.07 1.73
C ALA A 206 -25.21 -5.35 1.70
N GLY A 207 -25.90 -5.65 2.80
CA GLY A 207 -26.82 -6.77 2.89
C GLY A 207 -26.50 -7.73 4.03
N HIS A 208 -27.18 -8.86 4.04
CA HIS A 208 -26.99 -9.92 5.03
C HIS A 208 -25.77 -10.79 4.71
N TYR A 209 -25.16 -11.29 5.78
CA TYR A 209 -24.11 -12.29 5.78
C TYR A 209 -24.53 -13.45 6.67
N GLU A 210 -24.46 -14.66 6.16
CA GLU A 210 -24.74 -15.85 6.93
C GLU A 210 -23.60 -16.14 7.92
N LEU A 211 -23.95 -16.64 9.12
CA LEU A 211 -22.92 -17.00 10.11
C LEU A 211 -21.93 -18.02 9.55
N GLY A 212 -22.39 -18.94 8.72
CA GLY A 212 -21.55 -19.93 8.05
C GLY A 212 -20.50 -19.29 7.10
N GLU A 213 -20.88 -18.24 6.37
CA GLU A 213 -19.95 -17.49 5.52
C GLU A 213 -18.87 -16.79 6.37
N PHE A 214 -19.26 -16.20 7.51
CA PHE A 214 -18.33 -15.57 8.44
C PHE A 214 -17.33 -16.59 9.01
N VAL A 215 -17.81 -17.77 9.45
CA VAL A 215 -16.94 -18.84 9.96
C VAL A 215 -15.99 -19.33 8.86
N ALA A 216 -16.48 -19.54 7.63
CA ALA A 216 -15.65 -19.95 6.49
C ALA A 216 -14.58 -18.92 6.16
N GLN A 217 -14.93 -17.63 6.10
CA GLN A 217 -13.96 -16.55 5.86
C GLN A 217 -12.89 -16.48 6.96
N SER A 218 -13.30 -16.62 8.22
CA SER A 218 -12.36 -16.62 9.36
C SER A 218 -11.42 -17.82 9.32
N SER A 219 -11.91 -19.00 8.95
CA SER A 219 -11.12 -20.20 8.77
C SER A 219 -10.10 -20.04 7.63
N ASN A 220 -10.55 -19.48 6.50
CA ASN A 220 -9.73 -19.21 5.35
C ASN A 220 -8.60 -18.23 5.69
N LEU A 221 -8.90 -17.14 6.39
CA LEU A 221 -7.90 -16.19 6.89
C LEU A 221 -6.87 -16.88 7.81
N ALA A 222 -7.33 -17.70 8.74
CA ALA A 222 -6.46 -18.44 9.67
C ALA A 222 -5.54 -19.40 8.92
N LEU A 223 -6.04 -20.11 7.90
CA LEU A 223 -5.24 -21.00 7.05
C LEU A 223 -4.15 -20.24 6.27
N VAL A 224 -4.49 -19.10 5.68
CA VAL A 224 -3.52 -18.25 4.97
C VAL A 224 -2.43 -17.76 5.91
N LEU A 225 -2.78 -17.26 7.09
CA LEU A 225 -1.81 -16.82 8.09
C LEU A 225 -0.93 -17.97 8.59
N ALA A 226 -1.52 -19.12 8.91
CA ALA A 226 -0.77 -20.31 9.33
C ALA A 226 0.17 -20.78 8.20
N GLY A 227 -0.29 -20.79 6.96
CA GLY A 227 0.51 -21.12 5.79
C GLY A 227 1.71 -20.19 5.61
N CYS A 228 1.50 -18.87 5.77
CA CYS A 228 2.58 -17.88 5.72
C CYS A 228 3.65 -18.16 6.81
N TYR A 229 3.24 -18.25 8.07
CA TYR A 229 4.16 -18.49 9.19
C TYR A 229 4.92 -19.82 9.11
N ARG A 230 4.32 -20.84 8.48
CA ARG A 230 4.94 -22.16 8.31
C ARG A 230 5.70 -22.33 7.00
N GLY A 231 5.56 -21.38 6.07
CA GLY A 231 6.03 -21.54 4.69
C GLY A 231 5.30 -22.66 3.93
N ASP A 232 4.06 -22.96 4.30
CA ASP A 232 3.25 -24.06 3.77
C ASP A 232 2.27 -23.54 2.68
N ALA A 233 2.68 -23.73 1.42
CA ALA A 233 1.88 -23.35 0.26
C ALA A 233 0.54 -24.10 0.15
N ALA A 234 0.44 -25.32 0.71
CA ALA A 234 -0.80 -26.09 0.67
C ALA A 234 -1.88 -25.44 1.56
N LEU A 235 -1.52 -24.98 2.75
CA LEU A 235 -2.43 -24.24 3.63
C LEU A 235 -2.91 -22.93 2.97
N VAL A 236 -2.01 -22.20 2.31
CA VAL A 236 -2.40 -20.98 1.58
C VAL A 236 -3.36 -21.33 0.44
N ARG A 237 -3.09 -22.38 -0.32
CA ARG A 237 -3.98 -22.82 -1.41
C ARG A 237 -5.36 -23.25 -0.91
N GLU A 238 -5.42 -23.84 0.25
CA GLU A 238 -6.70 -24.20 0.89
C GLU A 238 -7.45 -22.93 1.33
N GLY A 239 -6.77 -21.97 1.95
CA GLY A 239 -7.36 -20.81 2.61
C GLY A 239 -7.53 -19.57 1.75
N LEU A 240 -6.80 -19.36 0.63
CA LEU A 240 -6.90 -18.11 -0.15
C LEU A 240 -8.16 -18.13 -1.05
N LYS A 241 -9.32 -18.19 -0.41
CA LYS A 241 -10.66 -18.27 -1.03
C LYS A 241 -11.59 -17.31 -0.30
N ASP A 242 -11.78 -16.11 -0.88
CA ASP A 242 -12.71 -15.13 -0.34
C ASP A 242 -14.16 -15.54 -0.62
N VAL A 243 -14.94 -15.76 0.41
CA VAL A 243 -16.35 -16.16 0.32
C VAL A 243 -17.31 -15.01 0.66
N LEU A 244 -16.81 -13.87 1.15
CA LEU A 244 -17.64 -12.73 1.56
C LEU A 244 -17.62 -11.58 0.57
N VAL A 245 -16.42 -11.12 0.20
CA VAL A 245 -16.20 -9.86 -0.53
C VAL A 245 -16.15 -10.12 -2.05
N GLU A 246 -15.35 -11.09 -2.46
CA GLU A 246 -15.18 -11.42 -3.88
C GLU A 246 -16.51 -11.72 -4.60
N PRO A 247 -17.41 -12.57 -4.08
CA PRO A 247 -18.67 -12.88 -4.78
C PRO A 247 -19.53 -11.64 -5.03
N ARG A 248 -19.44 -10.63 -4.16
CA ARG A 248 -20.21 -9.39 -4.28
C ARG A 248 -19.56 -8.36 -5.20
N ARG A 249 -18.22 -8.34 -5.28
CA ARG A 249 -17.46 -7.40 -6.12
C ARG A 249 -17.15 -7.91 -7.50
N ALA A 250 -17.02 -9.21 -7.68
CA ALA A 250 -16.71 -9.85 -8.98
C ALA A 250 -17.58 -9.35 -10.14
N PRO A 251 -18.91 -9.17 -9.98
CA PRO A 251 -19.77 -8.63 -11.04
C PRO A 251 -19.44 -7.21 -11.50
N LEU A 252 -18.66 -6.46 -10.70
CA LEU A 252 -18.23 -5.09 -11.04
C LEU A 252 -16.98 -5.05 -11.92
N ILE A 253 -16.30 -6.19 -12.09
CA ILE A 253 -15.03 -6.28 -12.83
C ILE A 253 -15.25 -7.09 -14.11
N PRO A 254 -15.10 -6.46 -15.28
CA PRO A 254 -15.28 -7.16 -16.53
C PRO A 254 -14.35 -8.38 -16.65
N ASN A 255 -14.87 -9.49 -17.08
CA ASN A 255 -14.17 -10.76 -17.31
C ASN A 255 -13.44 -11.35 -16.09
N PHE A 256 -13.78 -10.94 -14.87
CA PHE A 256 -13.11 -11.36 -13.63
C PHE A 256 -12.93 -12.89 -13.53
N ALA A 257 -14.00 -13.65 -13.79
CA ALA A 257 -13.95 -15.11 -13.66
C ALA A 257 -12.89 -15.74 -14.59
N ARG A 258 -12.76 -15.23 -15.82
CA ARG A 258 -11.79 -15.71 -16.81
C ARG A 258 -10.36 -15.33 -16.41
N VAL A 259 -10.17 -14.10 -15.90
CA VAL A 259 -8.86 -13.62 -15.40
C VAL A 259 -8.41 -14.43 -14.19
N LYS A 260 -9.32 -14.67 -13.23
CA LYS A 260 -9.05 -15.53 -12.07
C LYS A 260 -8.72 -16.96 -12.48
N GLN A 261 -9.44 -17.51 -13.46
CA GLN A 261 -9.17 -18.85 -13.97
C GLN A 261 -7.78 -18.93 -14.62
N ALA A 262 -7.40 -17.91 -15.40
CA ALA A 262 -6.06 -17.84 -16.00
C ALA A 262 -4.95 -17.85 -14.92
N ALA A 263 -5.17 -17.19 -13.79
CA ALA A 263 -4.23 -17.26 -12.66
C ALA A 263 -4.14 -18.69 -12.09
N LEU A 264 -5.29 -19.35 -11.89
CA LEU A 264 -5.35 -20.71 -11.32
C LEU A 264 -4.75 -21.76 -12.27
N ASP A 265 -4.96 -21.63 -13.58
CA ASP A 265 -4.38 -22.51 -14.61
C ASP A 265 -2.83 -22.46 -14.60
N HIS A 266 -2.26 -21.36 -14.10
CA HIS A 266 -0.82 -21.17 -13.90
C HIS A 266 -0.38 -21.47 -12.47
N ARG A 267 -1.06 -22.36 -11.76
CA ARG A 267 -0.71 -22.89 -10.44
C ARG A 267 -0.75 -21.87 -9.30
N ALA A 268 -1.59 -20.84 -9.40
CA ALA A 268 -1.76 -19.92 -8.27
C ALA A 268 -2.08 -20.67 -6.97
N LEU A 269 -1.50 -20.24 -5.87
CA LEU A 269 -1.91 -20.65 -4.52
C LEU A 269 -3.34 -20.16 -4.22
N GLY A 270 -3.73 -19.05 -4.83
CA GLY A 270 -5.05 -18.47 -4.85
C GLY A 270 -5.02 -17.17 -5.62
N ALA A 271 -6.19 -16.72 -6.07
CA ALA A 271 -6.36 -15.48 -6.81
C ALA A 271 -7.65 -14.78 -6.40
N SER A 272 -7.63 -13.45 -6.32
CA SER A 272 -8.78 -12.64 -5.95
C SER A 272 -8.62 -11.19 -6.41
N ILE A 273 -9.53 -10.33 -5.96
CA ILE A 273 -9.55 -8.89 -6.22
C ILE A 273 -8.54 -8.18 -5.34
N SER A 274 -7.75 -7.28 -5.91
CA SER A 274 -6.87 -6.37 -5.16
C SER A 274 -7.66 -5.16 -4.66
N GLY A 275 -7.68 -4.95 -3.34
CA GLY A 275 -8.38 -3.84 -2.72
C GLY A 275 -9.86 -3.78 -3.10
N ALA A 276 -10.31 -2.65 -3.66
CA ALA A 276 -11.67 -2.49 -4.17
C ALA A 276 -11.88 -3.07 -5.58
N GLY A 277 -10.81 -3.46 -6.25
CA GLY A 277 -10.75 -3.74 -7.68
C GLY A 277 -10.51 -2.46 -8.50
N PRO A 278 -10.44 -2.54 -9.85
CA PRO A 278 -10.67 -3.72 -10.68
C PRO A 278 -9.45 -4.64 -10.83
N SER A 279 -8.29 -4.29 -10.24
CA SER A 279 -7.10 -5.14 -10.32
C SER A 279 -7.35 -6.52 -9.71
N VAL A 280 -6.76 -7.53 -10.33
CA VAL A 280 -6.82 -8.93 -9.91
C VAL A 280 -5.42 -9.41 -9.62
N PHE A 281 -5.24 -10.16 -8.52
CA PHE A 281 -3.96 -10.72 -8.14
C PHE A 281 -4.03 -12.25 -8.03
N GLY A 282 -2.87 -12.89 -8.18
CA GLY A 282 -2.64 -14.28 -7.82
C GLY A 282 -1.33 -14.45 -7.06
N TRP A 283 -1.29 -15.37 -6.08
CA TRP A 283 -0.07 -15.73 -5.34
C TRP A 283 0.52 -17.03 -5.87
N TYR A 284 1.84 -17.10 -5.90
CA TYR A 284 2.62 -18.21 -6.47
C TYR A 284 3.80 -18.54 -5.55
N ASP A 285 4.21 -19.79 -5.55
CA ASP A 285 5.40 -20.24 -4.83
C ASP A 285 6.71 -20.08 -5.64
N SER A 286 6.60 -19.60 -6.89
CA SER A 286 7.74 -19.29 -7.74
C SER A 286 7.54 -17.99 -8.54
N ARG A 287 8.65 -17.33 -8.86
CA ARG A 287 8.68 -16.14 -9.70
C ARG A 287 8.23 -16.46 -11.13
N SER A 288 8.70 -17.57 -11.70
CA SER A 288 8.39 -17.95 -13.08
C SER A 288 6.90 -18.19 -13.29
N ASP A 289 6.20 -18.79 -12.33
CA ASP A 289 4.76 -19.00 -12.43
C ASP A 289 3.99 -17.67 -12.31
N ALA A 290 4.44 -16.74 -11.45
CA ALA A 290 3.85 -15.41 -11.36
C ALA A 290 4.03 -14.61 -12.66
N GLU A 291 5.20 -14.67 -13.29
CA GLU A 291 5.47 -14.01 -14.57
C GLU A 291 4.61 -14.61 -15.71
N ALA A 292 4.54 -15.92 -15.82
CA ALA A 292 3.69 -16.59 -16.81
C ALA A 292 2.20 -16.28 -16.60
N ALA A 293 1.74 -16.30 -15.36
CA ALA A 293 0.37 -15.98 -15.01
C ALA A 293 0.02 -14.50 -15.31
N SER A 294 0.94 -13.56 -15.08
CA SER A 294 0.69 -12.16 -15.38
C SER A 294 0.36 -11.94 -16.86
N VAL A 295 1.06 -12.62 -17.77
CA VAL A 295 0.81 -12.59 -19.21
C VAL A 295 -0.55 -13.22 -19.54
N ALA A 296 -0.87 -14.38 -18.95
CA ALA A 296 -2.15 -15.06 -19.19
C ALA A 296 -3.36 -14.26 -18.65
N MET A 297 -3.21 -13.62 -17.51
CA MET A 297 -4.25 -12.75 -16.92
C MET A 297 -4.47 -11.49 -17.78
N GLN A 298 -3.40 -10.87 -18.34
CA GLN A 298 -3.53 -9.77 -19.31
C GLN A 298 -4.28 -10.23 -20.57
N ALA A 299 -3.92 -11.39 -21.12
CA ALA A 299 -4.62 -11.95 -22.27
C ALA A 299 -6.11 -12.16 -21.99
N ALA A 300 -6.47 -12.60 -20.78
CA ALA A 300 -7.86 -12.76 -20.38
C ALA A 300 -8.61 -11.41 -20.27
N PHE A 301 -7.98 -10.31 -19.89
CA PHE A 301 -8.59 -8.98 -19.98
C PHE A 301 -8.71 -8.51 -21.45
N ALA A 302 -7.72 -8.80 -22.28
CA ALA A 302 -7.75 -8.46 -23.71
C ALA A 302 -8.89 -9.19 -24.46
N GLU A 303 -9.28 -10.42 -24.06
CA GLU A 303 -10.47 -11.12 -24.56
C GLU A 303 -11.78 -10.30 -24.36
N ALA A 304 -11.80 -9.42 -23.33
CA ALA A 304 -12.91 -8.50 -23.07
C ALA A 304 -12.71 -7.11 -23.70
N GLY A 305 -11.69 -6.93 -24.55
CA GLY A 305 -11.37 -5.66 -25.18
C GLY A 305 -10.75 -4.63 -24.23
N LEU A 306 -10.11 -5.08 -23.14
CA LEU A 306 -9.49 -4.21 -22.14
C LEU A 306 -7.97 -4.30 -22.20
N ASP A 307 -7.33 -3.16 -22.38
CA ASP A 307 -5.90 -3.03 -22.13
C ASP A 307 -5.62 -3.12 -20.62
N SER A 308 -4.43 -3.59 -20.26
CA SER A 308 -4.05 -3.76 -18.86
C SER A 308 -2.55 -3.70 -18.65
N ASP A 309 -2.14 -3.26 -17.46
CA ASP A 309 -0.76 -3.34 -16.99
C ASP A 309 -0.60 -4.54 -16.05
N ALA A 310 0.60 -5.16 -16.04
CA ALA A 310 0.88 -6.31 -15.20
C ALA A 310 2.23 -6.20 -14.49
N TRP A 311 2.29 -6.74 -13.28
CA TRP A 311 3.50 -6.81 -12.46
C TRP A 311 3.63 -8.20 -11.88
N ALA A 312 4.85 -8.73 -11.91
CA ALA A 312 5.26 -9.88 -11.10
C ALA A 312 6.20 -9.37 -10.00
N SER A 313 5.80 -9.49 -8.75
CA SER A 313 6.49 -8.91 -7.60
C SER A 313 6.66 -9.95 -6.49
N PRO A 314 7.79 -9.97 -5.76
CA PRO A 314 7.85 -10.75 -4.52
C PRO A 314 6.74 -10.28 -3.57
N ILE A 315 6.12 -11.21 -2.82
CA ILE A 315 5.16 -10.85 -1.76
C ILE A 315 5.87 -10.05 -0.66
N ASN A 316 7.16 -10.36 -0.40
CA ASN A 316 8.05 -9.53 0.41
C ASN A 316 8.53 -8.28 -0.38
N GLY A 317 7.59 -7.52 -0.96
CA GLY A 317 7.87 -6.32 -1.73
C GLY A 317 8.49 -5.19 -0.91
N PRO A 318 8.92 -4.08 -1.57
CA PRO A 318 9.62 -2.99 -0.91
C PRO A 318 8.72 -2.18 0.01
N ALA A 319 9.30 -1.60 1.07
CA ALA A 319 8.69 -0.51 1.81
C ALA A 319 8.89 0.83 1.07
N ALA A 320 8.12 1.84 1.44
CA ALA A 320 8.36 3.20 1.01
C ALA A 320 9.76 3.66 1.41
N ALA A 321 10.46 4.36 0.53
CA ALA A 321 11.85 4.76 0.71
C ALA A 321 12.09 6.21 0.26
N LEU A 322 13.11 6.84 0.85
CA LEU A 322 13.63 8.10 0.33
C LEU A 322 14.29 7.86 -1.02
N ILE A 323 14.16 8.82 -1.91
CA ILE A 323 14.75 8.85 -3.25
C ILE A 323 15.45 10.21 -3.47
N ASP A 324 16.40 10.25 -4.38
CA ASP A 324 17.20 11.46 -4.61
C ASP A 324 16.38 12.58 -5.27
N SER A 325 15.44 12.24 -6.15
CA SER A 325 14.62 13.19 -6.89
C SER A 325 13.27 12.58 -7.27
N ILE A 326 12.24 13.43 -7.36
CA ILE A 326 10.91 13.05 -7.85
C ILE A 326 10.94 12.70 -9.35
N GLU A 327 11.91 13.22 -10.10
CA GLU A 327 12.08 13.02 -11.54
C GLU A 327 12.98 11.82 -11.89
N ALA A 328 13.71 11.29 -10.91
CA ALA A 328 14.59 10.15 -11.13
C ALA A 328 13.77 8.86 -11.31
N ALA A 329 13.89 8.27 -12.50
CA ALA A 329 13.31 7.04 -13.01
C ALA A 329 11.91 7.17 -13.61
N ALA A 330 11.92 7.31 -14.93
CA ALA A 330 10.89 6.74 -15.80
C ALA A 330 11.25 5.28 -16.09
#